data_2ccda52ac693f50eb60c78a6c478f5d8
#
_entry.id   2ccda52ac693f50eb60c78a6c478f5d8
#
_cell.length_a   1.000
_cell.length_b   1.000
_cell.length_c   1.000
_cell.angle_alpha   90.00
_cell.angle_beta   90.00
_cell.angle_gamma   90.00
#
_symmetry.space_group_name_H-M   'P 1'
#
loop_
_entity.id
_entity.type
_entity.pdbx_description
1 polymer ?
#
loop_
_entity_poly.entity_id
_entity_poly.type
_entity_poly.pdbx_seq_one_letter_code
_entity_poly.pdbx_strand_id
1 'polypeptide(L)'
;PIDPKDNGRSYEAVIRVNSQSGKGGVAYIMKTEHYLDLPRRLQIEFSQVIQSHTDDQGGEVFPEQMWNIFVDEYLPSEKNQWGRFRFEGLTQTSTQDKGVELSVDLLDAKTPVTLKGRGNGPISAFCHVMQAHGIDVQVADYYEHAMSAGGDANAAAYLECTVNGGTYWGVGIDPSTTTASLKAVISAVNRALRQ
;
A
#
# COMPACT_ATOMS: atom_id res chain seq x y z
N PRO A 1 36.52 -16.36 -15.41
CA PRO A 1 35.92 -15.19 -14.80
C PRO A 1 35.40 -15.51 -13.41
N ILE A 2 35.66 -14.64 -12.47
CA ILE A 2 35.26 -14.81 -11.07
C ILE A 2 33.85 -14.28 -10.91
N ASP A 3 32.95 -15.10 -10.38
CA ASP A 3 31.60 -14.64 -10.01
C ASP A 3 31.73 -13.56 -8.92
N PRO A 4 31.11 -12.37 -9.08
CA PRO A 4 31.14 -11.32 -8.05
C PRO A 4 30.72 -11.80 -6.67
N LYS A 5 29.88 -12.81 -6.58
CA LYS A 5 29.45 -13.42 -5.32
C LYS A 5 30.60 -14.15 -4.59
N ASP A 6 31.53 -14.72 -5.34
CA ASP A 6 32.66 -15.46 -4.76
C ASP A 6 33.67 -14.54 -4.11
N ASN A 7 33.63 -13.23 -4.39
CA ASN A 7 34.48 -12.22 -3.78
C ASN A 7 33.83 -11.50 -2.59
N GLY A 8 32.70 -12.00 -2.07
CA GLY A 8 31.97 -11.37 -0.99
C GLY A 8 31.32 -10.04 -1.37
N ARG A 9 31.20 -9.74 -2.63
CA ARG A 9 30.54 -8.55 -3.14
C ARG A 9 29.10 -8.89 -3.53
N SER A 10 28.14 -8.15 -3.01
CA SER A 10 26.77 -8.25 -3.48
C SER A 10 26.66 -7.63 -4.87
N TYR A 11 26.08 -8.36 -5.80
CA TYR A 11 25.75 -7.84 -7.11
C TYR A 11 24.44 -7.06 -7.01
N GLU A 12 24.53 -5.75 -7.10
CA GLU A 12 23.36 -4.89 -7.15
C GLU A 12 23.24 -4.29 -8.54
N ALA A 13 22.14 -4.65 -9.23
CA ALA A 13 21.84 -4.08 -10.52
C ALA A 13 21.21 -2.70 -10.35
N VAL A 14 21.76 -1.70 -11.00
CA VAL A 14 21.13 -0.37 -11.11
C VAL A 14 20.00 -0.45 -12.12
N ILE A 15 18.85 0.06 -11.75
CA ILE A 15 17.67 0.08 -12.61
C ILE A 15 17.41 1.49 -13.09
N ARG A 16 17.32 1.66 -14.41
CA ARG A 16 16.86 2.90 -15.00
C ARG A 16 15.36 2.97 -14.99
N VAL A 17 14.84 4.00 -14.34
CA VAL A 17 13.41 4.27 -14.31
C VAL A 17 13.12 5.48 -15.20
N ASN A 18 12.50 5.22 -16.35
CA ASN A 18 11.99 6.26 -17.23
C ASN A 18 10.53 5.95 -17.59
N SER A 19 9.87 6.85 -18.32
CA SER A 19 8.45 6.74 -18.62
C SER A 19 8.05 5.51 -19.44
N GLN A 20 9.00 4.80 -20.05
CA GLN A 20 8.70 3.70 -20.95
C GLN A 20 9.37 2.38 -20.58
N SER A 21 10.64 2.38 -20.20
CA SER A 21 11.45 1.17 -20.04
C SER A 21 11.65 0.74 -18.58
N GLY A 22 11.43 1.64 -17.62
CA GLY A 22 11.64 1.34 -16.20
C GLY A 22 10.52 0.52 -15.55
N LYS A 23 9.33 0.52 -16.13
CA LYS A 23 8.14 -0.13 -15.55
C LYS A 23 8.32 -1.62 -15.34
N GLY A 24 8.85 -2.34 -16.34
CA GLY A 24 9.09 -3.78 -16.25
C GLY A 24 10.14 -4.13 -15.21
N GLY A 25 11.21 -3.33 -15.11
CA GLY A 25 12.25 -3.52 -14.10
C GLY A 25 11.75 -3.27 -12.69
N VAL A 26 10.95 -2.23 -12.48
CA VAL A 26 10.33 -1.92 -11.19
C VAL A 26 9.41 -3.05 -10.74
N ALA A 27 8.51 -3.50 -11.61
CA ALA A 27 7.58 -4.58 -11.31
C ALA A 27 8.32 -5.89 -10.97
N TYR A 28 9.36 -6.21 -11.74
CA TYR A 28 10.17 -7.41 -11.53
C TYR A 28 10.85 -7.40 -10.16
N ILE A 29 11.49 -6.29 -9.78
CA ILE A 29 12.18 -6.17 -8.49
C ILE A 29 11.18 -6.26 -7.34
N MET A 30 10.06 -5.57 -7.43
CA MET A 30 9.04 -5.62 -6.37
C MET A 30 8.50 -7.04 -6.20
N LYS A 31 8.31 -7.77 -7.27
CA LYS A 31 7.82 -9.14 -7.23
C LYS A 31 8.87 -10.12 -6.70
N THR A 32 10.10 -10.06 -7.20
CA THR A 32 11.15 -11.04 -6.86
C THR A 32 11.81 -10.77 -5.52
N GLU A 33 12.02 -9.51 -5.15
CA GLU A 33 12.72 -9.13 -3.91
C GLU A 33 11.78 -8.94 -2.72
N HIS A 34 10.54 -8.51 -2.97
CA HIS A 34 9.62 -8.11 -1.89
C HIS A 34 8.29 -8.87 -1.92
N TYR A 35 8.12 -9.81 -2.87
CA TYR A 35 6.91 -10.63 -3.02
C TYR A 35 5.63 -9.80 -3.22
N LEU A 36 5.76 -8.63 -3.85
CA LEU A 36 4.67 -7.72 -4.15
C LEU A 36 4.42 -7.68 -5.66
N ASP A 37 3.30 -8.27 -6.07
CA ASP A 37 2.86 -8.29 -7.48
C ASP A 37 1.95 -7.08 -7.73
N LEU A 38 2.57 -5.94 -8.04
CA LEU A 38 1.86 -4.67 -8.18
C LEU A 38 0.90 -4.70 -9.38
N PRO A 39 -0.36 -4.25 -9.21
CA PRO A 39 -1.24 -4.03 -10.36
C PRO A 39 -0.63 -3.04 -11.36
N ARG A 40 -0.97 -3.20 -12.64
CA ARG A 40 -0.33 -2.42 -13.70
C ARG A 40 -0.43 -0.90 -13.48
N ARG A 41 -1.58 -0.39 -13.08
CA ARG A 41 -1.74 1.07 -12.86
C ARG A 41 -0.96 1.56 -11.66
N LEU A 42 -0.79 0.70 -10.63
CA LEU A 42 0.10 1.02 -9.51
C LEU A 42 1.57 1.01 -9.95
N GLN A 43 1.96 0.08 -10.83
CA GLN A 43 3.32 0.08 -11.40
C GLN A 43 3.63 1.40 -12.10
N ILE A 44 2.67 1.93 -12.84
CA ILE A 44 2.80 3.22 -13.54
C ILE A 44 2.94 4.35 -12.53
N GLU A 45 2.07 4.40 -11.53
CA GLU A 45 2.14 5.43 -10.47
C GLU A 45 3.46 5.35 -9.73
N PHE A 46 3.88 4.16 -9.31
CA PHE A 46 5.12 3.98 -8.57
C PHE A 46 6.36 4.35 -9.39
N SER A 47 6.36 4.04 -10.68
CA SER A 47 7.45 4.47 -11.56
C SER A 47 7.57 6.00 -11.59
N GLN A 48 6.45 6.72 -11.60
CA GLN A 48 6.44 8.19 -11.53
C GLN A 48 6.95 8.69 -10.17
N VAL A 49 6.58 8.01 -9.08
CA VAL A 49 7.09 8.33 -7.74
C VAL A 49 8.60 8.19 -7.69
N ILE A 50 9.14 7.09 -8.21
CA ILE A 50 10.59 6.86 -8.28
C ILE A 50 11.26 7.95 -9.10
N GLN A 51 10.72 8.29 -10.27
CA GLN A 51 11.28 9.35 -11.14
C GLN A 51 11.38 10.67 -10.40
N SER A 52 10.35 11.07 -9.66
CA SER A 52 10.39 12.32 -8.91
C SER A 52 11.45 12.33 -7.81
N HIS A 53 11.83 11.16 -7.27
CA HIS A 53 12.90 11.04 -6.27
C HIS A 53 14.29 10.95 -6.90
N THR A 54 14.41 10.58 -8.17
CA THR A 54 15.69 10.27 -8.82
C THR A 54 16.04 11.21 -9.96
N ASP A 55 15.23 12.23 -10.25
CA ASP A 55 15.48 13.19 -11.33
C ASP A 55 16.87 13.83 -11.20
N ASP A 56 17.29 14.17 -9.98
CA ASP A 56 18.61 14.73 -9.69
C ASP A 56 19.75 13.70 -9.86
N GLN A 57 19.43 12.41 -9.94
CA GLN A 57 20.38 11.29 -10.04
C GLN A 57 20.38 10.63 -11.42
N GLY A 58 19.76 11.25 -12.42
CA GLY A 58 19.73 10.71 -13.78
C GLY A 58 18.74 9.55 -13.98
N GLY A 59 17.81 9.35 -13.07
CA GLY A 59 16.78 8.30 -13.19
C GLY A 59 17.25 6.89 -12.88
N GLU A 60 18.42 6.73 -12.26
CA GLU A 60 18.95 5.44 -11.83
C GLU A 60 18.64 5.19 -10.35
N VAL A 61 18.23 3.96 -10.01
CA VAL A 61 17.89 3.58 -8.64
C VAL A 61 18.36 2.15 -8.35
N PHE A 62 18.89 1.93 -7.16
CA PHE A 62 19.21 0.60 -6.65
C PHE A 62 17.95 -0.05 -6.05
N PRO A 63 17.87 -1.40 -6.05
CA PRO A 63 16.71 -2.10 -5.47
C PRO A 63 16.39 -1.71 -4.03
N GLU A 64 17.39 -1.48 -3.20
CA GLU A 64 17.21 -1.03 -1.81
C GLU A 64 16.59 0.36 -1.74
N GLN A 65 17.05 1.30 -2.56
CA GLN A 65 16.47 2.63 -2.65
C GLN A 65 15.02 2.58 -3.12
N MET A 66 14.74 1.71 -4.09
CA MET A 66 13.37 1.48 -4.59
C MET A 66 12.46 1.04 -3.46
N TRP A 67 12.89 0.10 -2.62
CA TRP A 67 12.12 -0.35 -1.46
C TRP A 67 11.86 0.78 -0.47
N ASN A 68 12.87 1.57 -0.15
CA ASN A 68 12.73 2.71 0.76
C ASN A 68 11.73 3.74 0.20
N ILE A 69 11.78 4.02 -1.09
CA ILE A 69 10.82 4.92 -1.76
C ILE A 69 9.41 4.35 -1.67
N PHE A 70 9.26 3.04 -1.88
CA PHE A 70 7.95 2.37 -1.79
C PHE A 70 7.36 2.46 -0.37
N VAL A 71 8.15 2.15 0.65
CA VAL A 71 7.73 2.24 2.05
C VAL A 71 7.34 3.67 2.41
N ASP A 72 8.16 4.64 2.03
CA ASP A 72 7.90 6.06 2.33
C ASP A 72 6.65 6.59 1.63
N GLU A 73 6.30 6.04 0.48
CA GLU A 73 5.13 6.49 -0.27
C GLU A 73 3.84 5.75 0.10
N TYR A 74 3.90 4.43 0.33
CA TYR A 74 2.72 3.59 0.47
C TYR A 74 2.57 2.92 1.83
N LEU A 75 3.65 2.69 2.56
CA LEU A 75 3.64 1.88 3.79
C LEU A 75 4.28 2.65 4.95
N PRO A 76 3.50 3.05 5.96
CA PRO A 76 4.12 3.57 7.18
C PRO A 76 4.92 2.45 7.88
N SER A 77 6.04 2.80 8.48
CA SER A 77 6.89 1.87 9.22
C SER A 77 7.11 2.38 10.65
N GLU A 78 7.62 1.52 11.52
CA GLU A 78 7.98 1.94 12.88
C GLU A 78 8.99 3.07 12.91
N LYS A 79 9.87 3.10 11.91
CA LYS A 79 10.90 4.14 11.78
C LYS A 79 10.38 5.42 11.14
N ASN A 80 9.36 5.31 10.30
CA ASN A 80 8.80 6.43 9.56
C ASN A 80 7.27 6.34 9.59
N GLN A 81 6.68 6.83 10.67
CA GLN A 81 5.24 6.95 10.83
C GLN A 81 4.79 8.22 10.13
N TRP A 82 4.04 8.06 9.05
CA TRP A 82 3.48 9.18 8.31
C TRP A 82 1.98 9.00 8.12
N GLY A 83 1.30 10.08 7.84
CA GLY A 83 -0.13 10.08 7.60
C GLY A 83 -0.95 10.40 8.84
N ARG A 84 -2.16 10.85 8.59
CA ARG A 84 -3.10 11.25 9.64
C ARG A 84 -3.63 10.05 10.43
N PHE A 85 -3.94 8.96 9.73
CA PHE A 85 -4.59 7.80 10.35
C PHE A 85 -3.63 6.64 10.50
N ARG A 86 -3.75 5.93 11.63
CA ARG A 86 -3.05 4.68 11.89
C ARG A 86 -4.04 3.62 12.34
N PHE A 87 -3.99 2.46 11.71
CA PHE A 87 -4.82 1.32 12.09
C PHE A 87 -4.37 0.73 13.42
N GLU A 88 -5.31 0.52 14.36
CA GLU A 88 -5.03 -0.09 15.66
C GLU A 88 -5.77 -1.40 15.84
N GLY A 89 -6.98 -1.53 15.37
CA GLY A 89 -7.75 -2.76 15.54
C GLY A 89 -9.08 -2.76 14.82
N LEU A 90 -9.70 -3.93 14.75
CA LEU A 90 -10.92 -4.17 14.00
C LEU A 90 -11.77 -5.23 14.70
N THR A 91 -13.06 -4.95 14.83
CA THR A 91 -14.08 -5.94 15.14
C THR A 91 -15.11 -5.94 14.01
N GLN A 92 -15.40 -7.13 13.50
CA GLN A 92 -16.32 -7.33 12.39
C GLN A 92 -17.44 -8.26 12.82
N THR A 93 -18.68 -7.89 12.52
CA THR A 93 -19.86 -8.69 12.78
C THR A 93 -20.71 -8.80 11.53
N SER A 94 -21.14 -10.03 11.19
CA SER A 94 -22.09 -10.24 10.10
C SER A 94 -23.50 -9.84 10.54
N THR A 95 -24.23 -9.18 9.67
CA THR A 95 -25.62 -8.78 9.92
C THR A 95 -26.59 -9.79 9.32
N GLN A 96 -27.85 -9.77 9.76
CA GLN A 96 -28.88 -10.71 9.30
C GLN A 96 -29.19 -10.56 7.79
N ASP A 97 -29.01 -9.38 7.25
CA ASP A 97 -29.18 -9.05 5.82
C ASP A 97 -27.94 -9.29 4.98
N LYS A 98 -27.02 -10.13 5.46
CA LYS A 98 -25.75 -10.50 4.80
C LYS A 98 -24.75 -9.35 4.63
N GLY A 99 -24.95 -8.25 5.34
CA GLY A 99 -24.01 -7.14 5.40
C GLY A 99 -22.96 -7.35 6.49
N VAL A 100 -22.14 -6.32 6.67
CA VAL A 100 -21.06 -6.29 7.65
C VAL A 100 -21.17 -5.04 8.48
N GLU A 101 -21.05 -5.19 9.79
CA GLU A 101 -20.84 -4.10 10.74
C GLU A 101 -19.37 -4.10 11.15
N LEU A 102 -18.73 -2.92 11.05
CA LEU A 102 -17.36 -2.74 11.51
C LEU A 102 -17.32 -1.80 12.71
N SER A 103 -16.43 -2.14 13.65
CA SER A 103 -15.91 -1.23 14.65
C SER A 103 -14.39 -1.18 14.45
N VAL A 104 -13.85 -0.01 14.10
CA VAL A 104 -12.44 0.15 13.78
C VAL A 104 -11.81 1.11 14.78
N ASP A 105 -10.72 0.67 15.39
CA ASP A 105 -9.89 1.51 16.24
C ASP A 105 -8.76 2.12 15.41
N LEU A 106 -8.70 3.44 15.39
CA LEU A 106 -7.70 4.21 14.68
C LEU A 106 -7.04 5.22 15.61
N LEU A 107 -5.84 5.62 15.27
CA LEU A 107 -5.32 6.90 15.70
C LEU A 107 -5.63 7.92 14.61
N ASP A 108 -6.25 9.02 14.98
CA ASP A 108 -6.50 10.19 14.13
C ASP A 108 -5.63 11.34 14.65
N ALA A 109 -4.56 11.68 13.91
CA ALA A 109 -3.58 12.66 14.36
C ALA A 109 -3.10 12.37 15.80
N LYS A 110 -2.79 11.11 16.09
CA LYS A 110 -2.36 10.59 17.41
C LYS A 110 -3.45 10.49 18.47
N THR A 111 -4.68 10.88 18.17
CA THR A 111 -5.82 10.75 19.09
C THR A 111 -6.53 9.41 18.83
N PRO A 112 -6.70 8.54 19.84
CA PRO A 112 -7.46 7.31 19.66
C PRO A 112 -8.94 7.60 19.35
N VAL A 113 -9.46 6.97 18.31
CA VAL A 113 -10.88 7.03 17.94
C VAL A 113 -11.38 5.63 17.62
N THR A 114 -12.64 5.37 17.96
CA THR A 114 -13.34 4.14 17.55
C THR A 114 -14.50 4.55 16.65
N LEU A 115 -14.46 4.08 15.42
CA LEU A 115 -15.44 4.43 14.40
C LEU A 115 -16.23 3.20 13.99
N LYS A 116 -17.55 3.35 13.82
CA LYS A 116 -18.46 2.26 13.49
C LYS A 116 -19.22 2.56 12.21
N GLY A 117 -19.48 1.52 11.43
CA GLY A 117 -20.26 1.65 10.20
C GLY A 117 -20.64 0.30 9.62
N ARG A 118 -21.47 0.36 8.59
CA ARG A 118 -22.05 -0.81 7.91
C ARG A 118 -21.85 -0.73 6.42
N GLY A 119 -21.82 -1.88 5.78
CA GLY A 119 -21.77 -2.00 4.32
C GLY A 119 -22.03 -3.43 3.88
N ASN A 120 -21.98 -3.65 2.56
CA ASN A 120 -22.15 -4.99 1.97
C ASN A 120 -20.97 -5.91 2.26
N GLY A 121 -19.82 -5.36 2.55
CA GLY A 121 -18.61 -6.06 2.93
C GLY A 121 -17.69 -5.16 3.74
N PRO A 122 -16.54 -5.67 4.21
CA PRO A 122 -15.67 -4.88 5.09
C PRO A 122 -15.11 -3.63 4.43
N ILE A 123 -14.75 -3.67 3.15
CA ILE A 123 -14.22 -2.50 2.44
C ILE A 123 -15.30 -1.42 2.31
N SER A 124 -16.51 -1.81 1.87
CA SER A 124 -17.65 -0.89 1.76
C SER A 124 -18.00 -0.28 3.12
N ALA A 125 -18.07 -1.11 4.17
CA ALA A 125 -18.35 -0.64 5.52
C ALA A 125 -17.29 0.36 5.98
N PHE A 126 -16.01 0.10 5.70
CA PHE A 126 -14.93 1.01 6.08
C PHE A 126 -14.98 2.34 5.33
N CYS A 127 -15.32 2.31 4.05
CA CYS A 127 -15.52 3.55 3.29
C CYS A 127 -16.65 4.39 3.89
N HIS A 128 -17.75 3.76 4.30
CA HIS A 128 -18.84 4.46 5.00
C HIS A 128 -18.39 5.03 6.35
N VAL A 129 -17.56 4.27 7.10
CA VAL A 129 -16.95 4.75 8.35
C VAL A 129 -16.15 6.02 8.10
N MET A 130 -15.33 6.03 7.08
CA MET A 130 -14.48 7.19 6.75
C MET A 130 -15.29 8.36 6.25
N GLN A 131 -16.34 8.13 5.45
CA GLN A 131 -17.25 9.17 4.97
C GLN A 131 -17.97 9.85 6.15
N ALA A 132 -18.44 9.07 7.11
CA ALA A 132 -19.06 9.61 8.33
C ALA A 132 -18.07 10.43 9.17
N HIS A 133 -16.77 10.13 9.07
CA HIS A 133 -15.70 10.87 9.74
C HIS A 133 -15.18 12.06 8.92
N GLY A 134 -15.83 12.38 7.81
CA GLY A 134 -15.50 13.55 6.98
C GLY A 134 -14.52 13.30 5.86
N ILE A 135 -14.18 12.04 5.57
CA ILE A 135 -13.27 11.68 4.49
C ILE A 135 -14.06 11.05 3.35
N ASP A 136 -14.18 11.74 2.23
CA ASP A 136 -14.85 11.21 1.04
C ASP A 136 -13.91 10.24 0.33
N VAL A 137 -14.10 8.95 0.56
CA VAL A 137 -13.30 7.88 -0.06
C VAL A 137 -14.21 6.85 -0.71
N GLN A 138 -13.84 6.46 -1.94
CA GLN A 138 -14.48 5.39 -2.69
C GLN A 138 -13.42 4.51 -3.33
N VAL A 139 -13.65 3.20 -3.37
CA VAL A 139 -12.72 2.25 -3.98
C VAL A 139 -13.11 2.07 -5.45
N ALA A 140 -12.17 2.36 -6.35
CA ALA A 140 -12.33 2.20 -7.79
C ALA A 140 -11.84 0.83 -8.27
N ASP A 141 -10.80 0.28 -7.65
CA ASP A 141 -10.23 -1.00 -8.04
C ASP A 141 -9.55 -1.67 -6.85
N TYR A 142 -9.48 -3.01 -6.88
CA TYR A 142 -9.02 -3.82 -5.77
C TYR A 142 -8.27 -5.05 -6.27
N TYR A 143 -7.10 -5.30 -5.69
CA TYR A 143 -6.29 -6.50 -5.93
C TYR A 143 -5.72 -6.99 -4.62
N GLU A 144 -5.63 -8.30 -4.46
CA GLU A 144 -4.94 -8.91 -3.33
C GLU A 144 -4.25 -10.21 -3.73
N HIS A 145 -3.23 -10.59 -3.00
CA HIS A 145 -2.57 -11.89 -3.13
C HIS A 145 -1.84 -12.26 -1.86
N ALA A 146 -1.57 -13.53 -1.69
CA ALA A 146 -0.67 -13.99 -0.64
C ALA A 146 0.78 -13.68 -1.03
N MET A 147 1.59 -13.23 -0.09
CA MET A 147 3.00 -12.91 -0.34
C MET A 147 3.89 -14.14 -0.35
N SER A 148 3.42 -15.27 0.19
CA SER A 148 4.11 -16.56 0.14
C SER A 148 3.09 -17.69 0.23
N ALA A 149 3.52 -18.93 0.01
CA ALA A 149 2.67 -20.10 0.22
C ALA A 149 2.56 -20.42 1.72
N GLY A 150 1.39 -20.91 2.13
CA GLY A 150 1.13 -21.39 3.49
C GLY A 150 0.12 -20.56 4.26
N GLY A 151 -0.39 -21.11 5.37
CA GLY A 151 -1.44 -20.49 6.16
C GLY A 151 -1.02 -19.27 6.97
N ASP A 152 0.28 -19.09 7.20
CA ASP A 152 0.83 -17.97 7.96
C ASP A 152 1.35 -16.84 7.06
N ALA A 153 1.09 -16.92 5.74
CA ALA A 153 1.52 -15.92 4.79
C ALA A 153 0.83 -14.57 5.04
N ASN A 154 1.57 -13.47 4.88
CA ASN A 154 0.95 -12.15 4.79
C ASN A 154 0.17 -12.02 3.48
N ALA A 155 -0.91 -11.27 3.54
CA ALA A 155 -1.64 -10.81 2.36
C ALA A 155 -1.21 -9.40 2.02
N ALA A 156 -1.05 -9.13 0.73
CA ALA A 156 -0.87 -7.79 0.21
C ALA A 156 -2.15 -7.35 -0.49
N ALA A 157 -2.64 -6.16 -0.16
CA ALA A 157 -3.81 -5.56 -0.78
C ALA A 157 -3.42 -4.24 -1.44
N TYR A 158 -3.95 -4.02 -2.64
CA TYR A 158 -3.72 -2.80 -3.43
C TYR A 158 -5.09 -2.24 -3.81
N LEU A 159 -5.40 -1.06 -3.34
CA LEU A 159 -6.67 -0.41 -3.63
C LEU A 159 -6.44 0.93 -4.30
N GLU A 160 -7.07 1.09 -5.47
CA GLU A 160 -7.17 2.38 -6.12
C GLU A 160 -8.39 3.09 -5.55
N CYS A 161 -8.16 4.22 -4.89
CA CYS A 161 -9.22 4.96 -4.22
C CYS A 161 -9.35 6.36 -4.79
N THR A 162 -10.58 6.84 -4.87
CA THR A 162 -10.86 8.25 -5.05
C THR A 162 -11.03 8.87 -3.67
N VAL A 163 -10.18 9.83 -3.33
CA VAL A 163 -10.19 10.50 -2.03
C VAL A 163 -10.30 12.00 -2.27
N ASN A 164 -11.40 12.59 -1.80
CA ASN A 164 -11.68 14.02 -1.97
C ASN A 164 -11.50 14.50 -3.44
N GLY A 165 -11.91 13.66 -4.38
CA GLY A 165 -11.86 13.95 -5.82
C GLY A 165 -10.56 13.59 -6.54
N GLY A 166 -9.49 13.22 -5.82
CA GLY A 166 -8.23 12.76 -6.41
C GLY A 166 -8.12 11.24 -6.39
N THR A 167 -7.31 10.68 -7.27
CA THR A 167 -7.09 9.23 -7.37
C THR A 167 -5.74 8.85 -6.75
N TYR A 168 -5.76 7.88 -5.84
CA TYR A 168 -4.58 7.43 -5.10
C TYR A 168 -4.60 5.93 -4.93
N TRP A 169 -3.48 5.27 -5.20
CA TRP A 169 -3.27 3.89 -4.80
C TRP A 169 -2.84 3.83 -3.34
N GLY A 170 -3.38 2.85 -2.62
CA GLY A 170 -2.95 2.50 -1.28
C GLY A 170 -2.52 1.04 -1.22
N VAL A 171 -1.60 0.73 -0.34
CA VAL A 171 -1.08 -0.63 -0.14
C VAL A 171 -1.20 -1.00 1.33
N GLY A 172 -1.66 -2.22 1.60
CA GLY A 172 -1.74 -2.77 2.94
C GLY A 172 -1.18 -4.18 2.99
N ILE A 173 -0.45 -4.49 4.05
CA ILE A 173 0.14 -5.81 4.27
C ILE A 173 -0.23 -6.25 5.68
N ASP A 174 -0.83 -7.43 5.79
CA ASP A 174 -1.23 -8.02 7.06
C ASP A 174 -1.50 -9.52 6.89
N PRO A 175 -1.36 -10.35 7.94
CA PRO A 175 -1.79 -11.74 7.88
C PRO A 175 -3.29 -11.90 7.57
N SER A 176 -4.13 -10.96 8.00
CA SER A 176 -5.57 -10.93 7.67
C SER A 176 -5.80 -10.17 6.38
N THR A 177 -6.48 -10.79 5.40
CA THR A 177 -6.84 -10.14 4.13
C THR A 177 -7.74 -8.92 4.35
N THR A 178 -8.68 -9.01 5.29
CA THR A 178 -9.55 -7.88 5.64
C THR A 178 -8.75 -6.72 6.19
N THR A 179 -7.86 -6.97 7.15
CA THR A 179 -7.01 -5.92 7.74
C THR A 179 -6.07 -5.32 6.69
N ALA A 180 -5.47 -6.15 5.81
CA ALA A 180 -4.65 -5.67 4.71
C ALA A 180 -5.42 -4.70 3.81
N SER A 181 -6.67 -5.03 3.48
CA SER A 181 -7.54 -4.18 2.66
C SER A 181 -7.86 -2.85 3.34
N LEU A 182 -8.17 -2.86 4.64
CA LEU A 182 -8.43 -1.63 5.39
C LEU A 182 -7.17 -0.77 5.49
N LYS A 183 -6.00 -1.38 5.73
CA LYS A 183 -4.72 -0.67 5.72
C LYS A 183 -4.44 -0.04 4.36
N ALA A 184 -4.83 -0.69 3.26
CA ALA A 184 -4.68 -0.14 1.92
C ALA A 184 -5.56 1.11 1.72
N VAL A 185 -6.80 1.10 2.19
CA VAL A 185 -7.65 2.31 2.16
C VAL A 185 -7.02 3.43 2.98
N ILE A 186 -6.55 3.14 4.17
CA ILE A 186 -5.87 4.11 5.04
C ILE A 186 -4.63 4.68 4.35
N SER A 187 -3.84 3.83 3.69
CA SER A 187 -2.67 4.26 2.90
C SER A 187 -3.06 5.28 1.84
N ALA A 188 -4.10 5.00 1.05
CA ALA A 188 -4.59 5.93 0.02
C ALA A 188 -5.08 7.24 0.63
N VAL A 189 -5.84 7.18 1.71
CA VAL A 189 -6.35 8.37 2.43
C VAL A 189 -5.18 9.21 2.96
N ASN A 190 -4.22 8.59 3.62
CA ASN A 190 -3.05 9.28 4.16
C ASN A 190 -2.23 9.96 3.07
N ARG A 191 -2.05 9.29 1.92
CA ARG A 191 -1.36 9.89 0.77
C ARG A 191 -2.09 11.12 0.25
N ALA A 192 -3.42 11.03 0.14
CA ALA A 192 -4.24 12.16 -0.29
C ALA A 192 -4.16 13.35 0.67
N LEU A 193 -4.14 13.09 1.98
CA LEU A 193 -4.14 14.14 3.01
C LEU A 193 -2.75 14.69 3.32
N ARG A 194 -1.69 14.02 2.85
CA ARG A 194 -0.31 14.43 3.10
C ARG A 194 0.13 15.64 2.26
N GLN A 195 -0.60 15.96 1.23
CA GLN A 195 -0.28 17.07 0.31
C GLN A 195 -0.43 18.45 0.96
#